data_1eaad15016d2b8c5c62369628ec01914
#
_entry.id   1eaad15016d2b8c5c62369628ec01914
#
_cell.length_a   1.000
_cell.length_b   1.000
_cell.length_c   1.000
_cell.angle_alpha   90.00
_cell.angle_beta   90.00
_cell.angle_gamma   90.00
#
_symmetry.space_group_name_H-M   'P 1'
#
loop_
_entity.id
_entity.type
_entity.pdbx_description
1 polymer ?
#
loop_
_entity_poly.entity_id
_entity_poly.type
_entity_poly.pdbx_seq_one_letter_code
_entity_poly.pdbx_strand_id
1 'polypeptide(L)'
;SYVDAPIIAERLQDTDIAVVNKTPITKQTLDACPHLKLICVLATGYNVVDCACAKEKGIPVCNVPAYGTASVSQFAIALLLELCHHIGHHSETAHAGRWANNADWCYWDYPMVELAGKTIGIIGFGRIGQATGRIAAALGMHVLAHSPHESDEGRRIGTYVDLDTLLRESDVISLHCPLTKDNAELINRQTIAKMKDGALLVNNARGQLLNEQDVADALNSGKLAGAALDVVSAEPVHADNPLLS
;
A
#
# COMPACT_ATOMS: atom_id res chain seq x y z
N SER A 1 -13.40 -8.78 -12.59
CA SER A 1 -14.28 -7.80 -13.26
C SER A 1 -15.24 -7.21 -12.24
N TYR A 2 -15.29 -5.90 -12.15
CA TYR A 2 -16.26 -5.19 -11.35
C TYR A 2 -17.62 -5.32 -12.04
N VAL A 3 -18.58 -5.95 -11.38
CA VAL A 3 -19.93 -6.17 -11.91
C VAL A 3 -20.89 -5.39 -11.03
N ASP A 4 -21.92 -4.80 -11.64
CA ASP A 4 -22.94 -4.05 -10.91
C ASP A 4 -23.69 -4.90 -9.89
N ALA A 5 -24.11 -4.29 -8.78
CA ALA A 5 -24.80 -4.98 -7.69
C ALA A 5 -26.01 -5.81 -8.12
N PRO A 6 -26.87 -5.40 -9.08
CA PRO A 6 -27.96 -6.23 -9.62
C PRO A 6 -27.49 -7.52 -10.26
N ILE A 7 -26.41 -7.48 -11.06
CA ILE A 7 -25.85 -8.67 -11.73
C ILE A 7 -25.24 -9.63 -10.70
N ILE A 8 -24.59 -9.09 -9.65
CA ILE A 8 -24.05 -9.90 -8.55
C ILE A 8 -25.20 -10.59 -7.82
N ALA A 9 -26.27 -9.87 -7.50
CA ALA A 9 -27.45 -10.43 -6.84
C ALA A 9 -28.12 -11.52 -7.67
N GLU A 10 -28.27 -11.32 -8.99
CA GLU A 10 -28.80 -12.34 -9.91
C GLU A 10 -27.96 -13.62 -9.88
N ARG A 11 -26.63 -13.50 -9.89
CA ARG A 11 -25.72 -14.65 -9.82
C ARG A 11 -25.72 -15.38 -8.49
N LEU A 12 -26.11 -14.71 -7.42
CA LEU A 12 -26.09 -15.23 -6.05
C LEU A 12 -27.48 -15.66 -5.56
N GLN A 13 -28.57 -15.40 -6.31
CA GLN A 13 -29.96 -15.55 -5.83
C GLN A 13 -30.28 -16.92 -5.22
N ASP A 14 -29.71 -18.02 -5.77
CA ASP A 14 -29.91 -19.40 -5.30
C ASP A 14 -28.66 -20.00 -4.65
N THR A 15 -27.73 -19.12 -4.21
CA THR A 15 -26.42 -19.54 -3.71
C THR A 15 -26.43 -19.61 -2.18
N ASP A 16 -25.99 -20.71 -1.59
CA ASP A 16 -25.76 -20.86 -0.16
C ASP A 16 -24.41 -20.26 0.30
N ILE A 17 -23.37 -20.35 -0.52
CA ILE A 17 -22.00 -19.95 -0.18
C ILE A 17 -21.42 -19.10 -1.31
N ALA A 18 -21.07 -17.86 -1.01
CA ALA A 18 -20.37 -16.98 -1.94
C ALA A 18 -18.86 -17.03 -1.69
N VAL A 19 -18.08 -17.37 -2.72
CA VAL A 19 -16.61 -17.29 -2.72
C VAL A 19 -16.20 -16.13 -3.62
N VAL A 20 -15.65 -15.07 -3.03
CA VAL A 20 -15.37 -13.80 -3.70
C VAL A 20 -13.94 -13.33 -3.45
N ASN A 21 -13.45 -12.41 -4.28
CA ASN A 21 -12.18 -11.73 -4.05
C ASN A 21 -12.38 -10.20 -4.09
N LYS A 22 -12.55 -9.62 -5.28
CA LYS A 22 -12.76 -8.17 -5.48
C LYS A 22 -14.23 -7.81 -5.77
N THR A 23 -15.14 -8.79 -5.73
CA THR A 23 -16.57 -8.58 -5.99
C THR A 23 -17.22 -7.89 -4.80
N PRO A 24 -17.83 -6.70 -4.98
CA PRO A 24 -18.50 -6.01 -3.90
C PRO A 24 -19.82 -6.73 -3.49
N ILE A 25 -19.92 -7.05 -2.22
CA ILE A 25 -21.13 -7.60 -1.59
C ILE A 25 -21.74 -6.52 -0.71
N THR A 26 -22.62 -5.73 -1.32
CA THR A 26 -23.26 -4.59 -0.66
C THR A 26 -24.52 -5.00 0.10
N LYS A 27 -25.08 -4.08 0.90
CA LYS A 27 -26.39 -4.27 1.52
C LYS A 27 -27.46 -4.66 0.50
N GLN A 28 -27.50 -4.03 -0.68
CA GLN A 28 -28.45 -4.34 -1.74
C GLN A 28 -28.31 -5.80 -2.23
N THR A 29 -27.08 -6.28 -2.40
CA THR A 29 -26.80 -7.67 -2.76
C THR A 29 -27.30 -8.64 -1.67
N LEU A 30 -26.99 -8.33 -0.41
CA LEU A 30 -27.38 -9.16 0.74
C LEU A 30 -28.91 -9.18 0.95
N ASP A 31 -29.61 -8.09 0.68
CA ASP A 31 -31.06 -8.02 0.76
C ASP A 31 -31.74 -8.86 -0.34
N ALA A 32 -31.12 -8.95 -1.52
CA ALA A 32 -31.61 -9.71 -2.65
C ALA A 32 -31.30 -11.22 -2.60
N CYS A 33 -30.41 -11.66 -1.69
CA CYS A 33 -29.93 -13.04 -1.61
C CYS A 33 -30.26 -13.70 -0.25
N PRO A 34 -31.55 -14.03 0.03
CA PRO A 34 -31.98 -14.54 1.34
C PRO A 34 -31.45 -15.96 1.65
N HIS A 35 -30.99 -16.70 0.65
CA HIS A 35 -30.45 -18.05 0.82
C HIS A 35 -28.97 -18.08 1.19
N LEU A 36 -28.28 -16.93 1.11
CA LEU A 36 -26.83 -16.86 1.37
C LEU A 36 -26.54 -17.10 2.86
N LYS A 37 -25.68 -18.09 3.14
CA LYS A 37 -25.35 -18.56 4.49
C LYS A 37 -23.90 -18.28 4.89
N LEU A 38 -23.00 -18.08 3.92
CA LEU A 38 -21.57 -17.89 4.16
C LEU A 38 -20.94 -17.05 3.05
N ILE A 39 -20.06 -16.14 3.41
CA ILE A 39 -19.21 -15.41 2.46
C ILE A 39 -17.74 -15.71 2.77
N CYS A 40 -17.01 -16.22 1.77
CA CYS A 40 -15.57 -16.48 1.83
C CYS A 40 -14.82 -15.48 0.94
N VAL A 41 -14.02 -14.60 1.51
CA VAL A 41 -13.19 -13.66 0.78
C VAL A 41 -11.80 -14.26 0.59
N LEU A 42 -11.40 -14.52 -0.66
CA LEU A 42 -10.10 -15.08 -1.03
C LEU A 42 -9.00 -13.99 -0.99
N ALA A 43 -8.96 -13.21 0.08
CA ALA A 43 -8.00 -12.14 0.31
C ALA A 43 -7.86 -11.86 1.81
N THR A 44 -6.81 -11.10 2.19
CA THR A 44 -6.67 -10.58 3.56
C THR A 44 -7.67 -9.43 3.80
N GLY A 45 -7.79 -8.50 2.86
CA GLY A 45 -8.76 -7.41 2.93
C GLY A 45 -10.17 -7.87 2.58
N TYR A 46 -11.14 -7.52 3.40
CA TYR A 46 -12.55 -7.89 3.25
C TYR A 46 -13.50 -6.69 3.16
N ASN A 47 -12.96 -5.52 2.93
CA ASN A 47 -13.72 -4.26 2.78
C ASN A 47 -14.67 -4.23 1.57
N VAL A 48 -14.61 -5.24 0.70
CA VAL A 48 -15.55 -5.47 -0.39
C VAL A 48 -16.91 -5.98 0.11
N VAL A 49 -17.01 -6.45 1.36
CA VAL A 49 -18.26 -6.96 1.95
C VAL A 49 -18.78 -5.97 2.98
N ASP A 50 -20.08 -5.67 2.93
CA ASP A 50 -20.80 -4.98 4.00
C ASP A 50 -20.94 -5.93 5.21
N CYS A 51 -19.88 -5.98 6.02
CA CYS A 51 -19.85 -6.87 7.19
C CYS A 51 -20.86 -6.51 8.27
N ALA A 52 -21.30 -5.25 8.36
CA ALA A 52 -22.31 -4.84 9.32
C ALA A 52 -23.66 -5.46 8.94
N CYS A 53 -24.08 -5.28 7.68
CA CYS A 53 -25.30 -5.87 7.17
C CYS A 53 -25.25 -7.42 7.17
N ALA A 54 -24.11 -8.03 6.83
CA ALA A 54 -23.93 -9.49 6.88
C ALA A 54 -24.15 -10.02 8.32
N LYS A 55 -23.58 -9.32 9.32
CA LYS A 55 -23.76 -9.67 10.74
C LYS A 55 -25.22 -9.57 11.19
N GLU A 56 -25.94 -8.50 10.80
CA GLU A 56 -27.38 -8.33 11.10
C GLU A 56 -28.22 -9.48 10.54
N LYS A 57 -27.82 -10.02 9.38
CA LYS A 57 -28.47 -11.15 8.71
C LYS A 57 -27.99 -12.52 9.21
N GLY A 58 -27.03 -12.57 10.13
CA GLY A 58 -26.45 -13.81 10.65
C GLY A 58 -25.57 -14.54 9.63
N ILE A 59 -25.06 -13.84 8.61
CA ILE A 59 -24.19 -14.41 7.57
C ILE A 59 -22.72 -14.21 7.98
N PRO A 60 -21.98 -15.28 8.33
CA PRO A 60 -20.56 -15.19 8.64
C PRO A 60 -19.75 -14.78 7.40
N VAL A 61 -18.71 -13.95 7.63
CA VAL A 61 -17.75 -13.54 6.62
C VAL A 61 -16.37 -14.05 7.04
N CYS A 62 -15.76 -14.89 6.20
CA CYS A 62 -14.43 -15.45 6.42
C CYS A 62 -13.44 -14.85 5.41
N ASN A 63 -12.19 -14.69 5.83
CA ASN A 63 -11.10 -14.21 4.96
C ASN A 63 -9.83 -15.09 5.12
N VAL A 64 -8.76 -14.79 4.38
CA VAL A 64 -7.45 -15.46 4.49
C VAL A 64 -6.43 -14.48 5.08
N PRO A 65 -6.25 -14.46 6.40
CA PRO A 65 -5.64 -13.31 7.11
C PRO A 65 -4.12 -13.19 7.00
N ALA A 66 -3.39 -14.20 6.54
CA ALA A 66 -1.93 -14.22 6.70
C ALA A 66 -1.11 -14.62 5.45
N TYR A 67 -1.73 -15.07 4.36
CA TYR A 67 -1.02 -15.62 3.20
C TYR A 67 -0.09 -14.60 2.52
N GLY A 68 -0.46 -13.32 2.55
CA GLY A 68 0.27 -12.25 1.87
C GLY A 68 1.39 -11.60 2.67
N THR A 69 1.64 -12.00 3.94
CA THR A 69 2.58 -11.27 4.80
C THR A 69 3.98 -11.19 4.19
N ALA A 70 4.55 -12.30 3.78
CA ALA A 70 5.90 -12.34 3.21
C ALA A 70 5.95 -11.67 1.82
N SER A 71 4.99 -11.97 0.95
CA SER A 71 4.97 -11.42 -0.42
C SER A 71 4.77 -9.91 -0.44
N VAL A 72 3.85 -9.38 0.37
CA VAL A 72 3.58 -7.93 0.41
C VAL A 72 4.74 -7.16 1.03
N SER A 73 5.36 -7.67 2.10
CA SER A 73 6.54 -7.03 2.70
C SER A 73 7.74 -7.06 1.78
N GLN A 74 7.98 -8.18 1.08
CA GLN A 74 9.03 -8.29 0.06
C GLN A 74 8.80 -7.28 -1.07
N PHE A 75 7.55 -7.16 -1.55
CA PHE A 75 7.21 -6.24 -2.63
C PHE A 75 7.35 -4.77 -2.22
N ALA A 76 6.98 -4.40 -0.99
CA ALA A 76 7.22 -3.05 -0.46
C ALA A 76 8.72 -2.67 -0.50
N ILE A 77 9.59 -3.59 -0.12
CA ILE A 77 11.05 -3.38 -0.19
C ILE A 77 11.54 -3.36 -1.64
N ALA A 78 11.01 -4.19 -2.53
CA ALA A 78 11.35 -4.16 -3.94
C ALA A 78 10.99 -2.81 -4.59
N LEU A 79 9.81 -2.26 -4.28
CA LEU A 79 9.39 -0.92 -4.68
C LEU A 79 10.33 0.16 -4.16
N LEU A 80 10.72 0.07 -2.87
CA LEU A 80 11.68 1.01 -2.28
C LEU A 80 13.06 0.94 -2.97
N LEU A 81 13.56 -0.26 -3.23
CA LEU A 81 14.84 -0.45 -3.91
C LEU A 81 14.81 0.05 -5.36
N GLU A 82 13.67 -0.08 -6.06
CA GLU A 82 13.50 0.51 -7.39
C GLU A 82 13.58 2.04 -7.35
N LEU A 83 12.93 2.68 -6.36
CA LEU A 83 13.06 4.14 -6.16
C LEU A 83 14.50 4.58 -5.86
N CYS A 84 15.26 3.74 -5.13
CA CYS A 84 16.63 4.08 -4.74
C CYS A 84 17.66 3.86 -5.86
N HIS A 85 17.44 2.90 -6.75
CA HIS A 85 18.46 2.40 -7.67
C HIS A 85 18.06 2.45 -9.15
N HIS A 86 16.79 2.66 -9.48
CA HIS A 86 16.27 2.70 -10.85
C HIS A 86 16.75 1.49 -11.69
N ILE A 87 16.62 0.29 -11.13
CA ILE A 87 17.16 -0.96 -11.70
C ILE A 87 16.56 -1.25 -13.06
N GLY A 88 15.23 -1.04 -13.20
CA GLY A 88 14.52 -1.22 -14.47
C GLY A 88 15.11 -0.32 -15.57
N HIS A 89 15.24 0.98 -15.30
CA HIS A 89 15.81 1.95 -16.24
C HIS A 89 17.23 1.57 -16.66
N HIS A 90 18.12 1.25 -15.70
CA HIS A 90 19.51 0.89 -16.02
C HIS A 90 19.59 -0.42 -16.80
N SER A 91 18.72 -1.39 -16.54
CA SER A 91 18.62 -2.62 -17.33
C SER A 91 18.19 -2.33 -18.77
N GLU A 92 17.15 -1.53 -18.97
CA GLU A 92 16.66 -1.17 -20.32
C GLU A 92 17.69 -0.40 -21.12
N THR A 93 18.33 0.60 -20.53
CA THR A 93 19.35 1.41 -21.21
C THR A 93 20.63 0.62 -21.51
N ALA A 94 21.01 -0.32 -20.65
CA ALA A 94 22.13 -1.23 -20.93
C ALA A 94 21.82 -2.15 -22.11
N HIS A 95 20.62 -2.73 -22.19
CA HIS A 95 20.17 -3.53 -23.34
C HIS A 95 20.05 -2.71 -24.63
N ALA A 96 19.69 -1.42 -24.53
CA ALA A 96 19.69 -0.49 -25.66
C ALA A 96 21.11 -0.08 -26.13
N GLY A 97 22.16 -0.61 -25.52
CA GLY A 97 23.55 -0.40 -25.94
C GLY A 97 24.22 0.83 -25.35
N ARG A 98 23.59 1.52 -24.37
CA ARG A 98 24.16 2.73 -23.79
C ARG A 98 25.51 2.46 -23.11
N TRP A 99 25.64 1.37 -22.36
CA TRP A 99 26.90 1.03 -21.71
C TRP A 99 27.99 0.67 -22.70
N ALA A 100 27.68 -0.10 -23.75
CA ALA A 100 28.64 -0.47 -24.80
C ALA A 100 29.18 0.73 -25.57
N ASN A 101 28.45 1.83 -25.63
CA ASN A 101 28.82 3.06 -26.34
C ASN A 101 29.24 4.20 -25.39
N ASN A 102 29.45 3.91 -24.10
CA ASN A 102 29.87 4.90 -23.11
C ASN A 102 31.38 5.11 -23.16
N ALA A 103 31.84 6.35 -22.96
CA ALA A 103 33.27 6.68 -22.91
C ALA A 103 33.91 6.20 -21.63
N ASP A 104 33.17 6.16 -20.51
CA ASP A 104 33.64 5.73 -19.22
C ASP A 104 33.26 4.27 -18.96
N TRP A 105 33.93 3.63 -17.99
CA TRP A 105 33.71 2.25 -17.59
C TRP A 105 32.35 1.99 -16.95
N CYS A 106 31.64 3.04 -16.50
CA CYS A 106 30.28 3.00 -15.93
C CYS A 106 29.45 4.20 -16.36
N TYR A 107 28.18 4.16 -16.09
CA TYR A 107 27.25 5.30 -16.20
C TYR A 107 26.14 5.19 -15.15
N TRP A 108 25.55 6.33 -14.86
CA TRP A 108 24.32 6.43 -14.07
C TRP A 108 23.52 7.61 -14.57
N ASP A 109 22.18 7.51 -14.50
CA ASP A 109 21.26 8.54 -14.96
C ASP A 109 20.55 9.26 -13.82
N TYR A 110 20.51 8.60 -12.65
CA TYR A 110 19.85 9.09 -11.45
C TYR A 110 20.78 8.98 -10.24
N PRO A 111 20.66 9.90 -9.25
CA PRO A 111 21.32 9.74 -7.98
C PRO A 111 20.89 8.44 -7.31
N MET A 112 21.83 7.63 -6.87
CA MET A 112 21.55 6.43 -6.08
C MET A 112 21.40 6.79 -4.60
N VAL A 113 20.45 6.14 -3.92
CA VAL A 113 20.16 6.35 -2.52
C VAL A 113 20.57 5.10 -1.73
N GLU A 114 21.57 5.25 -0.85
CA GLU A 114 21.92 4.20 0.11
C GLU A 114 20.97 4.25 1.31
N LEU A 115 20.39 3.09 1.67
CA LEU A 115 19.42 2.99 2.75
C LEU A 115 20.04 2.87 4.14
N ALA A 116 21.29 2.40 4.25
CA ALA A 116 21.97 2.25 5.53
C ALA A 116 22.05 3.59 6.28
N GLY A 117 21.67 3.57 7.55
CA GLY A 117 21.60 4.76 8.41
C GLY A 117 20.40 5.69 8.17
N LYS A 118 19.58 5.45 7.16
CA LYS A 118 18.32 6.20 6.93
C LYS A 118 17.18 5.66 7.80
N THR A 119 16.17 6.47 7.98
CA THR A 119 14.98 6.15 8.78
C THR A 119 13.81 5.78 7.87
N ILE A 120 13.18 4.63 8.12
CA ILE A 120 11.90 4.25 7.54
C ILE A 120 10.79 4.43 8.58
N GLY A 121 9.77 5.20 8.25
CA GLY A 121 8.53 5.35 9.01
C GLY A 121 7.45 4.42 8.48
N ILE A 122 6.98 3.49 9.29
CA ILE A 122 5.97 2.51 8.91
C ILE A 122 4.63 2.86 9.57
N ILE A 123 3.65 3.23 8.77
CA ILE A 123 2.29 3.53 9.22
C ILE A 123 1.44 2.27 9.07
N GLY A 124 1.03 1.71 10.23
CA GLY A 124 0.39 0.39 10.30
C GLY A 124 1.40 -0.72 10.61
N PHE A 125 1.73 -0.90 11.90
CA PHE A 125 2.77 -1.83 12.34
C PHE A 125 2.21 -3.18 12.78
N GLY A 126 1.29 -3.74 11.96
CA GLY A 126 0.77 -5.09 12.05
C GLY A 126 1.73 -6.13 11.44
N ARG A 127 1.23 -7.32 11.07
CA ARG A 127 2.06 -8.42 10.52
C ARG A 127 2.91 -7.99 9.33
N ILE A 128 2.33 -7.28 8.35
CA ILE A 128 3.04 -6.83 7.14
C ILE A 128 4.04 -5.74 7.49
N GLY A 129 3.62 -4.70 8.22
CA GLY A 129 4.51 -3.60 8.63
C GLY A 129 5.70 -4.09 9.44
N GLN A 130 5.51 -5.04 10.37
CA GLN A 130 6.60 -5.64 11.13
C GLN A 130 7.54 -6.48 10.23
N ALA A 131 6.99 -7.24 9.28
CA ALA A 131 7.81 -7.98 8.32
C ALA A 131 8.64 -7.05 7.44
N THR A 132 8.04 -5.95 6.94
CA THR A 132 8.74 -4.88 6.21
C THR A 132 9.83 -4.24 7.07
N GLY A 133 9.52 -3.93 8.33
CA GLY A 133 10.47 -3.35 9.29
C GLY A 133 11.68 -4.24 9.55
N ARG A 134 11.49 -5.57 9.66
CA ARG A 134 12.62 -6.51 9.80
C ARG A 134 13.56 -6.49 8.60
N ILE A 135 13.00 -6.43 7.37
CA ILE A 135 13.81 -6.38 6.16
C ILE A 135 14.54 -5.04 6.08
N ALA A 136 13.85 -3.93 6.36
CA ALA A 136 14.45 -2.60 6.40
C ALA A 136 15.58 -2.49 7.43
N ALA A 137 15.40 -3.05 8.64
CA ALA A 137 16.46 -3.12 9.65
C ALA A 137 17.66 -3.95 9.18
N ALA A 138 17.44 -5.05 8.44
CA ALA A 138 18.50 -5.85 7.85
C ALA A 138 19.29 -5.10 6.75
N LEU A 139 18.68 -4.09 6.12
CA LEU A 139 19.32 -3.15 5.20
C LEU A 139 20.02 -1.97 5.93
N GLY A 140 20.09 -2.01 7.27
CA GLY A 140 20.75 -1.00 8.07
C GLY A 140 19.89 0.25 8.35
N MET A 141 18.59 0.22 8.11
CA MET A 141 17.70 1.34 8.39
C MET A 141 17.26 1.40 9.86
N HIS A 142 17.00 2.62 10.35
CA HIS A 142 16.27 2.84 11.59
C HIS A 142 14.77 2.73 11.33
N VAL A 143 14.04 1.96 12.15
CA VAL A 143 12.61 1.73 11.97
C VAL A 143 11.81 2.53 13.00
N LEU A 144 10.99 3.47 12.52
CA LEU A 144 9.94 4.13 13.27
C LEU A 144 8.59 3.50 12.93
N ALA A 145 7.73 3.33 13.91
CA ALA A 145 6.43 2.71 13.77
C ALA A 145 5.32 3.60 14.30
N HIS A 146 4.22 3.71 13.55
CA HIS A 146 2.98 4.31 14.03
C HIS A 146 1.84 3.31 13.88
N SER A 147 1.19 2.98 15.00
CA SER A 147 0.05 2.06 15.03
C SER A 147 -0.78 2.33 16.29
N PRO A 148 -2.12 2.21 16.23
CA PRO A 148 -2.97 2.35 17.40
C PRO A 148 -2.73 1.27 18.46
N HIS A 149 -2.15 0.13 18.05
CA HIS A 149 -1.83 -0.98 18.95
C HIS A 149 -0.34 -1.29 18.86
N GLU A 150 0.36 -1.09 19.97
CA GLU A 150 1.75 -1.48 20.12
C GLU A 150 1.84 -2.96 20.57
N SER A 151 2.91 -3.64 20.17
CA SER A 151 3.19 -5.01 20.57
C SER A 151 4.65 -5.17 20.97
N ASP A 152 4.92 -6.14 21.86
CA ASP A 152 6.30 -6.45 22.28
C ASP A 152 7.17 -6.92 21.11
N GLU A 153 6.58 -7.64 20.16
CA GLU A 153 7.25 -8.04 18.92
C GLU A 153 7.60 -6.81 18.09
N GLY A 154 6.66 -5.85 17.95
CA GLY A 154 6.92 -4.60 17.24
C GLY A 154 8.03 -3.77 17.89
N ARG A 155 8.08 -3.68 19.23
CA ARG A 155 9.13 -2.96 19.98
C ARG A 155 10.54 -3.54 19.77
N ARG A 156 10.64 -4.84 19.43
CA ARG A 156 11.93 -5.47 19.10
C ARG A 156 12.43 -5.12 17.70
N ILE A 157 11.55 -4.60 16.83
CA ILE A 157 11.85 -4.31 15.44
C ILE A 157 12.07 -2.81 15.23
N GLY A 158 11.27 -1.97 15.88
CA GLY A 158 11.31 -0.53 15.70
C GLY A 158 10.77 0.23 16.91
N THR A 159 10.92 1.55 16.87
CA THR A 159 10.45 2.46 17.91
C THR A 159 9.07 3.00 17.56
N TYR A 160 8.11 2.83 18.44
CA TYR A 160 6.79 3.43 18.28
C TYR A 160 6.83 4.93 18.59
N VAL A 161 6.25 5.71 17.70
CA VAL A 161 6.17 7.17 17.80
C VAL A 161 4.79 7.66 17.36
N ASP A 162 4.47 8.92 17.68
CA ASP A 162 3.30 9.59 17.12
C ASP A 162 3.48 9.84 15.60
N LEU A 163 2.37 10.10 14.91
CA LEU A 163 2.39 10.29 13.46
C LEU A 163 3.26 11.49 13.05
N ASP A 164 3.19 12.59 13.76
CA ASP A 164 3.92 13.81 13.44
C ASP A 164 5.44 13.60 13.55
N THR A 165 5.88 12.89 14.58
CA THR A 165 7.29 12.49 14.75
C THR A 165 7.74 11.57 13.62
N LEU A 166 6.93 10.55 13.30
CA LEU A 166 7.22 9.65 12.19
C LEU A 166 7.40 10.42 10.87
N LEU A 167 6.48 11.33 10.54
CA LEU A 167 6.54 12.11 9.31
C LEU A 167 7.79 12.99 9.24
N ARG A 168 8.15 13.66 10.35
CA ARG A 168 9.32 14.57 10.39
C ARG A 168 10.67 13.85 10.35
N GLU A 169 10.75 12.65 10.89
CA GLU A 169 12.05 11.97 11.09
C GLU A 169 12.34 10.91 10.01
N SER A 170 11.36 10.56 9.19
CA SER A 170 11.53 9.51 8.19
C SER A 170 12.08 10.02 6.86
N ASP A 171 13.04 9.30 6.31
CA ASP A 171 13.52 9.46 4.93
C ASP A 171 12.65 8.68 3.95
N VAL A 172 12.02 7.60 4.43
CA VAL A 172 11.08 6.75 3.70
C VAL A 172 9.83 6.59 4.52
N ILE A 173 8.65 6.72 3.90
CA ILE A 173 7.36 6.43 4.53
C ILE A 173 6.71 5.27 3.80
N SER A 174 6.32 4.22 4.54
CA SER A 174 5.68 3.02 3.98
C SER A 174 4.35 2.75 4.67
N LEU A 175 3.29 2.59 3.87
CA LEU A 175 1.92 2.42 4.36
C LEU A 175 1.52 0.94 4.39
N HIS A 176 1.10 0.46 5.56
CA HIS A 176 0.65 -0.91 5.82
C HIS A 176 -0.62 -0.95 6.69
N CYS A 177 -1.29 0.18 6.87
CA CYS A 177 -2.53 0.25 7.64
C CYS A 177 -3.75 -0.10 6.78
N PRO A 178 -4.83 -0.65 7.37
CA PRO A 178 -6.11 -0.76 6.68
C PRO A 178 -6.71 0.62 6.44
N LEU A 179 -7.54 0.74 5.40
CA LEU A 179 -8.34 1.92 5.17
C LEU A 179 -9.52 1.94 6.17
N THR A 180 -9.71 3.08 6.82
CA THR A 180 -10.85 3.40 7.69
C THR A 180 -11.44 4.75 7.29
N LYS A 181 -12.57 5.13 7.87
CA LYS A 181 -13.15 6.48 7.64
C LYS A 181 -12.26 7.59 8.17
N ASP A 182 -11.46 7.30 9.23
CA ASP A 182 -10.67 8.30 9.93
C ASP A 182 -9.28 8.51 9.30
N ASN A 183 -8.83 7.61 8.41
CA ASN A 183 -7.52 7.70 7.77
C ASN A 183 -7.58 7.79 6.24
N ALA A 184 -8.76 8.01 5.67
CA ALA A 184 -8.86 8.36 4.26
C ALA A 184 -8.06 9.65 3.99
N GLU A 185 -7.30 9.65 2.89
CA GLU A 185 -6.38 10.75 2.54
C GLU A 185 -5.41 11.14 3.69
N LEU A 186 -4.94 10.16 4.44
CA LEU A 186 -3.95 10.34 5.51
C LEU A 186 -2.70 11.06 4.99
N ILE A 187 -2.27 10.72 3.78
CA ILE A 187 -1.19 11.42 3.07
C ILE A 187 -1.80 12.47 2.16
N ASN A 188 -1.70 13.71 2.58
CA ASN A 188 -2.24 14.89 1.92
C ASN A 188 -1.26 16.06 2.05
N ARG A 189 -1.58 17.20 1.49
CA ARG A 189 -0.73 18.41 1.51
C ARG A 189 -0.23 18.78 2.92
N GLN A 190 -1.08 18.64 3.94
CA GLN A 190 -0.71 19.02 5.32
C GLN A 190 0.28 18.03 5.94
N THR A 191 0.08 16.73 5.72
CA THR A 191 0.99 15.68 6.21
C THR A 191 2.27 15.63 5.40
N ILE A 192 2.22 15.82 4.09
CA ILE A 192 3.39 15.93 3.22
C ILE A 192 4.26 17.13 3.62
N ALA A 193 3.66 18.26 3.97
CA ALA A 193 4.42 19.43 4.42
C ALA A 193 5.27 19.16 5.69
N LYS A 194 4.89 18.19 6.52
CA LYS A 194 5.64 17.77 7.71
C LYS A 194 6.78 16.79 7.40
N MET A 195 6.78 16.14 6.24
CA MET A 195 7.81 15.20 5.84
C MET A 195 9.14 15.91 5.56
N LYS A 196 10.22 15.16 5.55
CA LYS A 196 11.51 15.65 5.07
C LYS A 196 11.41 16.06 3.60
N ASP A 197 12.16 17.07 3.20
CA ASP A 197 12.36 17.38 1.78
C ASP A 197 13.11 16.20 1.13
N GLY A 198 12.60 15.74 -0.01
CA GLY A 198 13.15 14.57 -0.69
C GLY A 198 12.79 13.23 -0.06
N ALA A 199 11.77 13.14 0.80
CA ALA A 199 11.28 11.87 1.33
C ALA A 199 10.74 10.96 0.22
N LEU A 200 10.87 9.64 0.41
CA LEU A 200 10.29 8.61 -0.45
C LEU A 200 8.99 8.07 0.15
N LEU A 201 8.00 7.81 -0.70
CA LEU A 201 6.71 7.26 -0.31
C LEU A 201 6.47 5.89 -0.94
N VAL A 202 6.10 4.88 -0.15
CA VAL A 202 5.71 3.55 -0.62
C VAL A 202 4.29 3.24 -0.15
N ASN A 203 3.40 2.91 -1.09
CA ASN A 203 2.04 2.48 -0.76
C ASN A 203 1.64 1.23 -1.54
N ASN A 204 1.61 0.10 -0.87
CA ASN A 204 1.03 -1.16 -1.35
C ASN A 204 -0.10 -1.66 -0.41
N ALA A 205 -0.76 -0.72 0.29
CA ALA A 205 -1.88 -0.98 1.19
C ALA A 205 -3.23 -0.66 0.54
N ARG A 206 -3.61 0.63 0.49
CA ARG A 206 -4.86 1.11 -0.12
C ARG A 206 -4.62 2.48 -0.77
N GLY A 207 -5.13 2.66 -2.00
CA GLY A 207 -4.98 3.91 -2.75
C GLY A 207 -5.63 5.10 -2.04
N GLN A 208 -6.81 4.91 -1.46
CA GLN A 208 -7.56 5.96 -0.76
C GLN A 208 -6.89 6.48 0.52
N LEU A 209 -5.74 5.94 0.93
CA LEU A 209 -4.90 6.52 1.98
C LEU A 209 -4.17 7.79 1.50
N LEU A 210 -4.12 8.03 0.20
CA LEU A 210 -3.47 9.16 -0.43
C LEU A 210 -4.51 10.13 -0.99
N ASN A 211 -4.27 11.43 -0.86
CA ASN A 211 -4.79 12.42 -1.79
C ASN A 211 -3.84 12.44 -2.99
N GLU A 212 -4.27 11.87 -4.12
CA GLU A 212 -3.43 11.64 -5.30
C GLU A 212 -2.92 12.94 -5.93
N GLN A 213 -3.76 14.00 -5.92
CA GLN A 213 -3.34 15.30 -6.44
C GLN A 213 -2.25 15.94 -5.57
N ASP A 214 -2.39 15.89 -4.25
CA ASP A 214 -1.39 16.44 -3.33
C ASP A 214 -0.05 15.67 -3.42
N VAL A 215 -0.09 14.36 -3.67
CA VAL A 215 1.11 13.55 -3.90
C VAL A 215 1.76 13.93 -5.23
N ALA A 216 0.99 14.07 -6.31
CA ALA A 216 1.50 14.51 -7.62
C ALA A 216 2.13 15.92 -7.54
N ASP A 217 1.46 16.87 -6.88
CA ASP A 217 2.00 18.22 -6.65
C ASP A 217 3.32 18.17 -5.88
N ALA A 218 3.43 17.28 -4.88
CA ALA A 218 4.64 17.11 -4.07
C ALA A 218 5.80 16.49 -4.85
N LEU A 219 5.53 15.55 -5.74
CA LEU A 219 6.52 14.97 -6.65
C LEU A 219 7.02 16.02 -7.64
N ASN A 220 6.11 16.75 -8.27
CA ASN A 220 6.42 17.79 -9.26
C ASN A 220 7.21 18.96 -8.65
N SER A 221 6.97 19.30 -7.38
CA SER A 221 7.73 20.35 -6.67
C SER A 221 9.06 19.87 -6.08
N GLY A 222 9.35 18.57 -6.09
CA GLY A 222 10.51 17.97 -5.45
C GLY A 222 10.41 17.85 -3.93
N LYS A 223 9.24 18.12 -3.33
CA LYS A 223 9.01 17.90 -1.89
C LYS A 223 9.11 16.41 -1.54
N LEU A 224 8.60 15.54 -2.41
CA LEU A 224 8.88 14.11 -2.43
C LEU A 224 9.86 13.80 -3.56
N ALA A 225 10.90 13.04 -3.28
CA ALA A 225 11.87 12.61 -4.30
C ALA A 225 11.33 11.46 -5.15
N GLY A 226 10.35 10.72 -4.67
CA GLY A 226 9.74 9.62 -5.40
C GLY A 226 8.59 8.97 -4.64
N ALA A 227 7.69 8.35 -5.38
CA ALA A 227 6.62 7.52 -4.84
C ALA A 227 6.50 6.21 -5.63
N ALA A 228 6.41 5.08 -4.94
CA ALA A 228 6.13 3.78 -5.52
C ALA A 228 4.78 3.26 -5.01
N LEU A 229 3.83 3.14 -5.92
CA LEU A 229 2.42 2.93 -5.61
C LEU A 229 1.92 1.69 -6.36
N ASP A 230 1.51 0.67 -5.61
CA ASP A 230 0.90 -0.56 -6.14
C ASP A 230 -0.64 -0.46 -6.21
N VAL A 231 -1.18 0.60 -5.61
CA VAL A 231 -2.62 0.84 -5.45
C VAL A 231 -2.96 2.29 -5.73
N VAL A 232 -4.17 2.51 -6.27
CA VAL A 232 -4.73 3.85 -6.56
C VAL A 232 -6.13 3.98 -5.97
N SER A 233 -6.65 5.20 -5.87
CA SER A 233 -7.96 5.49 -5.27
C SER A 233 -9.11 4.83 -6.03
N ALA A 234 -9.01 4.73 -7.36
CA ALA A 234 -9.93 4.05 -8.25
C ALA A 234 -9.20 3.01 -9.10
N GLU A 235 -9.61 1.75 -9.00
CA GLU A 235 -9.03 0.62 -9.74
C GLU A 235 -10.05 0.01 -10.71
N PRO A 236 -9.75 -0.12 -12.03
CA PRO A 236 -8.49 0.27 -12.70
C PRO A 236 -8.21 1.77 -12.66
N VAL A 237 -6.92 2.13 -12.75
CA VAL A 237 -6.50 3.53 -12.78
C VAL A 237 -7.15 4.27 -13.94
N HIS A 238 -7.68 5.48 -13.70
CA HIS A 238 -8.20 6.36 -14.73
C HIS A 238 -7.07 7.01 -15.51
N ALA A 239 -7.28 7.23 -16.82
CA ALA A 239 -6.25 7.80 -17.71
C ALA A 239 -5.85 9.25 -17.36
N ASP A 240 -6.71 9.97 -16.65
CA ASP A 240 -6.50 11.33 -16.15
C ASP A 240 -6.01 11.38 -14.69
N ASN A 241 -5.60 10.24 -14.13
CA ASN A 241 -5.06 10.22 -12.78
C ASN A 241 -3.77 11.04 -12.72
N PRO A 242 -3.65 12.01 -11.78
CA PRO A 242 -2.52 12.92 -11.70
C PRO A 242 -1.17 12.24 -11.42
N LEU A 243 -1.19 10.99 -10.97
CA LEU A 243 0.02 10.21 -10.71
C LEU A 243 0.62 9.56 -11.98
N LEU A 244 -0.05 9.69 -13.15
CA LEU A 244 0.42 9.15 -14.43
C LEU A 244 1.16 10.20 -15.29
N SER A 245 1.26 11.44 -14.84
CA SER A 245 1.82 12.57 -15.60
C SER A 245 3.13 13.09 -15.01
#